data_4a51402139a97e5f28ede64182218529
#
_entry.id   4a51402139a97e5f28ede64182218529
#
_cell.length_a   1.000
_cell.length_b   1.000
_cell.length_c   1.000
_cell.angle_alpha   90.00
_cell.angle_beta   90.00
_cell.angle_gamma   90.00
#
_symmetry.space_group_name_H-M   'P 1'
#
loop_
_entity.id
_entity.type
_entity.pdbx_description
1 polymer ?
#
loop_
_entity_poly.entity_id
_entity_poly.type
_entity_poly.pdbx_seq_one_letter_code
_entity_poly.pdbx_strand_id
1 'polypeptide(L)'
;MKKRWMVSLMAVAMAVSMAACGKSSGGGTENAGSSAPAGTTAAEAGASGETQTADAGEPVDGGVLTISLSSSPKNLDPVKYTGTYESQIIGSVCDTLVEYNSSLTEIMPSIAASWEVSDDGKEYTFKLRDDVYFQPGQYQDGRQVTAEDIKYSLERSHELSAMNRLDMLDHCEVISDTEVKCVLENPNAVFLTALTDAGNVIVPKEEVEGWGDDFGTHLVGSGPFALKEFKLDQQATLVRNEKYWAQKPHLDGVVFRPVSDGNQAVNALRTGEVNVATSLTGEAVQVARDDDTVKLLEMPGLHVSYLYFNMVNGPTKDPKVREALIKAVNVEELTGGVYQYGEAVPASLPLPPGSWGYDEAVKAEVPTYDPEAAKALLAEA
;
A
#
# COMPACT_ATOMS: atom_id res chain seq x y z
N MET A 1 3.85 -12.18 -22.60
CA MET A 1 4.30 -10.89 -22.14
C MET A 1 3.17 -9.84 -22.17
N LYS A 2 1.96 -10.14 -21.66
CA LYS A 2 0.77 -9.23 -21.76
C LYS A 2 0.03 -9.02 -20.43
N LYS A 3 0.67 -9.17 -19.25
CA LYS A 3 -0.04 -9.12 -17.95
C LYS A 3 0.60 -8.22 -16.87
N ARG A 4 1.61 -7.39 -17.19
CA ARG A 4 2.42 -6.69 -16.17
C ARG A 4 1.92 -5.32 -15.68
N TRP A 5 0.76 -4.88 -16.10
CA TRP A 5 0.38 -3.46 -16.04
C TRP A 5 -0.73 -3.07 -15.07
N MET A 6 -1.23 -4.00 -14.30
CA MET A 6 -2.43 -3.74 -13.49
C MET A 6 -2.19 -3.32 -12.04
N VAL A 7 -0.96 -3.16 -11.58
CA VAL A 7 -0.68 -3.15 -10.13
C VAL A 7 -0.73 -1.78 -9.48
N SER A 8 -0.24 -0.74 -10.11
CA SER A 8 -0.27 0.60 -9.49
C SER A 8 -1.56 1.37 -9.77
N LEU A 9 -2.42 0.86 -10.66
CA LEU A 9 -3.65 1.53 -11.09
C LEU A 9 -4.89 0.63 -11.05
N MET A 10 -4.80 -0.62 -10.62
CA MET A 10 -5.90 -1.58 -10.64
C MET A 10 -7.04 -1.31 -9.65
N ALA A 11 -6.86 -0.40 -8.71
CA ALA A 11 -7.94 0.05 -7.85
C ALA A 11 -8.99 0.92 -8.59
N VAL A 12 -8.74 1.30 -9.85
CA VAL A 12 -9.49 2.38 -10.50
C VAL A 12 -10.24 1.99 -11.77
N ALA A 13 -9.95 0.86 -12.40
CA ALA A 13 -10.50 0.54 -13.73
C ALA A 13 -11.84 -0.21 -13.73
N MET A 14 -12.58 -0.27 -12.63
CA MET A 14 -13.84 -1.00 -12.54
C MET A 14 -15.06 -0.14 -12.28
N ALA A 15 -15.27 0.89 -13.02
CA ALA A 15 -16.57 1.54 -13.03
C ALA A 15 -16.94 1.92 -14.46
N VAL A 16 -17.99 1.37 -14.93
CA VAL A 16 -18.95 1.73 -15.97
C VAL A 16 -19.24 0.59 -16.94
N SER A 17 -20.34 -0.09 -16.70
CA SER A 17 -21.36 -0.34 -17.70
C SER A 17 -22.50 -1.12 -17.05
N MET A 18 -23.63 -0.44 -16.80
CA MET A 18 -24.94 -1.06 -16.68
C MET A 18 -25.84 -0.46 -17.77
N ALA A 19 -26.42 -1.31 -18.57
CA ALA A 19 -27.74 -1.05 -19.13
C ALA A 19 -28.38 -2.32 -19.70
N ALA A 20 -29.61 -2.50 -19.26
CA ALA A 20 -30.75 -3.00 -19.98
C ALA A 20 -31.28 -4.42 -19.72
N CYS A 21 -32.35 -4.43 -18.97
CA CYS A 21 -33.70 -4.96 -19.24
C CYS A 21 -33.91 -6.42 -19.58
N GLY A 22 -34.85 -7.01 -18.80
CA GLY A 22 -35.67 -8.14 -19.24
C GLY A 22 -36.61 -8.65 -18.14
N LYS A 23 -37.87 -8.17 -18.14
CA LYS A 23 -39.01 -8.71 -17.41
C LYS A 23 -39.44 -10.07 -17.91
N SER A 24 -39.83 -11.00 -17.03
CA SER A 24 -41.17 -11.68 -17.12
C SER A 24 -41.41 -12.58 -15.88
N SER A 25 -42.44 -12.43 -15.34
CA SER A 25 -43.60 -12.91 -14.58
C SER A 25 -43.80 -14.43 -14.44
N GLY A 26 -44.40 -14.78 -13.28
CA GLY A 26 -45.29 -15.93 -13.03
C GLY A 26 -44.81 -16.81 -11.89
N GLY A 27 -45.34 -16.83 -10.72
CA GLY A 27 -46.66 -17.23 -10.31
C GLY A 27 -46.63 -18.53 -9.55
N GLY A 28 -47.09 -18.57 -8.29
CA GLY A 28 -47.75 -19.76 -7.73
C GLY A 28 -47.21 -20.42 -6.48
N THR A 29 -47.72 -20.02 -5.33
CA THR A 29 -48.36 -20.77 -4.21
C THR A 29 -47.66 -21.85 -3.40
N GLU A 30 -47.59 -21.52 -2.08
CA GLU A 30 -47.98 -22.32 -0.87
C GLU A 30 -47.43 -23.76 -0.65
N ASN A 31 -46.78 -24.08 0.46
CA ASN A 31 -47.44 -24.43 1.70
C ASN A 31 -46.46 -24.84 2.83
N ALA A 32 -46.93 -24.70 4.02
CA ALA A 32 -46.34 -24.85 5.34
C ALA A 32 -45.74 -26.22 5.69
N GLY A 33 -44.88 -26.23 6.74
CA GLY A 33 -44.65 -27.43 7.57
C GLY A 33 -43.33 -27.47 8.34
N SER A 34 -43.31 -26.91 9.53
CA SER A 34 -42.84 -27.41 10.84
C SER A 34 -41.57 -28.27 10.96
N SER A 35 -40.78 -27.84 11.94
CA SER A 35 -39.92 -28.56 12.90
C SER A 35 -38.42 -28.54 12.69
N ALA A 36 -37.73 -27.87 13.64
CA ALA A 36 -36.33 -28.04 13.97
C ALA A 36 -36.08 -29.42 14.64
N PRO A 37 -34.84 -29.94 14.72
CA PRO A 37 -33.86 -29.38 15.64
C PRO A 37 -32.38 -29.35 15.14
N ALA A 38 -31.64 -28.46 15.79
CA ALA A 38 -30.21 -28.45 16.10
C ALA A 38 -29.26 -29.44 15.41
N GLY A 39 -28.26 -28.86 14.71
CA GLY A 39 -27.06 -29.54 14.29
C GLY A 39 -26.00 -28.50 13.93
N THR A 40 -25.13 -28.23 14.90
CA THR A 40 -23.92 -27.41 14.74
C THR A 40 -23.00 -28.05 13.72
N THR A 41 -22.78 -27.43 12.59
CA THR A 41 -21.65 -27.72 11.73
C THR A 41 -20.94 -26.40 11.44
N ALA A 42 -19.67 -26.35 11.86
CA ALA A 42 -18.73 -25.31 11.56
C ALA A 42 -18.69 -25.12 10.03
N ALA A 43 -18.93 -23.89 9.59
CA ALA A 43 -18.69 -23.50 8.21
C ALA A 43 -17.21 -23.24 8.05
N GLU A 44 -16.53 -24.09 7.30
CA GLU A 44 -15.23 -23.82 6.72
C GLU A 44 -15.37 -22.61 5.81
N ALA A 45 -14.76 -21.50 6.22
CA ALA A 45 -14.56 -20.35 5.34
C ALA A 45 -13.41 -20.65 4.38
N GLY A 46 -13.71 -21.36 3.32
CA GLY A 46 -12.84 -21.45 2.16
C GLY A 46 -12.87 -20.13 1.42
N ALA A 47 -11.82 -19.32 1.61
CA ALA A 47 -11.58 -18.12 0.81
C ALA A 47 -11.08 -18.50 -0.59
N SER A 48 -11.97 -18.99 -1.45
CA SER A 48 -11.78 -18.96 -2.89
C SER A 48 -12.52 -17.76 -3.46
N GLY A 49 -11.92 -16.58 -3.31
CA GLY A 49 -12.35 -15.39 -4.02
C GLY A 49 -12.01 -15.55 -5.50
N GLU A 50 -12.90 -16.15 -6.28
CA GLU A 50 -12.90 -15.95 -7.72
C GLU A 50 -13.13 -14.47 -7.97
N THR A 51 -12.06 -13.77 -8.31
CA THR A 51 -12.15 -12.41 -8.86
C THR A 51 -12.91 -12.51 -10.17
N GLN A 52 -14.21 -12.25 -10.16
CA GLN A 52 -14.96 -11.99 -11.38
C GLN A 52 -14.34 -10.77 -12.05
N THR A 53 -13.46 -11.00 -13.00
CA THR A 53 -13.07 -9.97 -13.96
C THR A 53 -14.32 -9.59 -14.71
N ALA A 54 -14.95 -8.46 -14.33
CA ALA A 54 -15.89 -7.81 -15.21
C ALA A 54 -15.18 -7.62 -16.55
N ASP A 55 -15.88 -7.90 -17.63
CA ASP A 55 -15.42 -7.66 -19.01
C ASP A 55 -15.12 -6.16 -19.13
N ALA A 56 -13.91 -5.77 -18.75
CA ALA A 56 -13.43 -4.43 -18.93
C ALA A 56 -13.16 -4.31 -20.42
N GLY A 57 -13.98 -3.54 -21.14
CA GLY A 57 -13.74 -3.22 -22.54
C GLY A 57 -12.31 -2.79 -22.80
N GLU A 58 -11.90 -2.73 -24.05
CA GLU A 58 -10.53 -2.31 -24.39
C GLU A 58 -10.22 -0.95 -23.74
N PRO A 59 -8.98 -0.79 -23.20
CA PRO A 59 -8.57 0.47 -22.59
C PRO A 59 -8.72 1.64 -23.57
N VAL A 60 -9.26 2.76 -23.10
CA VAL A 60 -9.43 3.99 -23.88
C VAL A 60 -8.36 4.98 -23.46
N ASP A 61 -7.67 5.55 -24.44
CA ASP A 61 -6.65 6.58 -24.20
C ASP A 61 -7.29 7.93 -23.86
N GLY A 62 -6.65 8.65 -22.95
CA GLY A 62 -7.01 10.01 -22.57
C GLY A 62 -7.70 10.12 -21.20
N GLY A 63 -8.01 11.35 -20.85
CA GLY A 63 -8.67 11.69 -19.59
C GLY A 63 -7.73 11.85 -18.40
N VAL A 64 -8.24 12.54 -17.38
CA VAL A 64 -7.53 12.77 -16.11
C VAL A 64 -8.30 12.10 -14.98
N LEU A 65 -7.59 11.29 -14.20
CA LEU A 65 -8.14 10.66 -13.03
C LEU A 65 -7.97 11.55 -11.80
N THR A 66 -9.05 11.86 -11.11
CA THR A 66 -8.99 12.59 -9.84
C THR A 66 -9.22 11.61 -8.68
N ILE A 67 -8.24 11.53 -7.77
CA ILE A 67 -8.25 10.66 -6.58
C ILE A 67 -8.32 11.54 -5.34
N SER A 68 -9.31 11.33 -4.48
CA SER A 68 -9.32 11.96 -3.18
C SER A 68 -8.49 11.17 -2.17
N LEU A 69 -7.69 11.91 -1.39
CA LEU A 69 -6.90 11.39 -0.28
C LEU A 69 -7.55 11.85 1.04
N SER A 70 -7.64 10.99 2.04
CA SER A 70 -8.23 11.35 3.34
C SER A 70 -7.33 12.26 4.19
N SER A 71 -6.09 12.53 3.75
CA SER A 71 -5.20 13.52 4.35
C SER A 71 -4.31 14.17 3.29
N SER A 72 -3.76 15.34 3.63
CA SER A 72 -2.86 16.10 2.76
C SER A 72 -1.44 15.52 2.82
N PRO A 73 -0.84 15.18 1.67
CA PRO A 73 0.60 14.88 1.58
C PRO A 73 1.41 16.11 2.04
N LYS A 74 2.48 15.87 2.80
CA LYS A 74 3.30 16.95 3.39
C LYS A 74 4.58 17.20 2.62
N ASN A 75 5.21 16.15 2.13
CA ASN A 75 6.51 16.24 1.45
C ASN A 75 6.69 15.02 0.54
N LEU A 76 7.04 15.23 -0.71
CA LEU A 76 7.25 14.15 -1.68
C LEU A 76 8.72 13.72 -1.79
N ASP A 77 9.62 14.23 -0.94
CA ASP A 77 10.99 13.72 -0.87
C ASP A 77 10.96 12.27 -0.34
N PRO A 78 11.44 11.27 -1.09
CA PRO A 78 11.33 9.86 -0.72
C PRO A 78 11.91 9.51 0.64
N VAL A 79 12.97 10.18 1.08
CA VAL A 79 13.58 9.91 2.39
C VAL A 79 12.86 10.58 3.55
N LYS A 80 12.01 11.57 3.30
CA LYS A 80 11.30 12.37 4.32
C LYS A 80 9.85 11.94 4.54
N TYR A 81 9.24 11.20 3.60
CA TYR A 81 7.83 10.84 3.73
C TYR A 81 7.61 9.77 4.81
N THR A 82 6.43 9.79 5.44
CA THR A 82 6.05 8.85 6.50
C THR A 82 4.64 8.28 6.35
N GLY A 83 3.89 8.71 5.35
CA GLY A 83 2.49 8.34 5.15
C GLY A 83 2.18 7.70 3.79
N THR A 84 1.06 6.98 3.72
CA THR A 84 0.60 6.32 2.48
C THR A 84 0.16 7.30 1.40
N TYR A 85 -0.18 8.54 1.74
CA TYR A 85 -0.62 9.55 0.77
C TYR A 85 0.54 10.04 -0.09
N GLU A 86 1.70 10.26 0.51
CA GLU A 86 2.92 10.60 -0.19
C GLU A 86 3.40 9.43 -1.07
N SER A 87 3.38 8.19 -0.53
CA SER A 87 3.87 7.03 -1.26
C SER A 87 3.09 6.75 -2.56
N GLN A 88 1.79 7.04 -2.60
CA GLN A 88 0.98 6.92 -3.82
C GLN A 88 1.45 7.89 -4.91
N ILE A 89 1.79 9.12 -4.53
CA ILE A 89 2.28 10.14 -5.48
C ILE A 89 3.72 9.81 -5.89
N ILE A 90 4.59 9.50 -4.92
CA ILE A 90 6.00 9.16 -5.16
C ILE A 90 6.09 7.94 -6.11
N GLY A 91 5.35 6.86 -5.83
CA GLY A 91 5.33 5.67 -6.68
C GLY A 91 4.66 5.85 -8.04
N SER A 92 3.92 6.96 -8.26
CA SER A 92 3.42 7.33 -9.59
C SER A 92 4.46 8.12 -10.40
N VAL A 93 5.40 8.81 -9.74
CA VAL A 93 6.40 9.68 -10.37
C VAL A 93 7.74 8.97 -10.54
N CYS A 94 8.09 8.06 -9.63
CA CYS A 94 9.40 7.40 -9.58
C CYS A 94 9.24 5.88 -9.64
N ASP A 95 10.26 5.20 -10.17
CA ASP A 95 10.39 3.75 -10.10
C ASP A 95 11.37 3.33 -9.01
N THR A 96 11.20 2.11 -8.54
CA THR A 96 12.12 1.40 -7.65
C THR A 96 13.06 0.50 -8.45
N LEU A 97 14.11 0.00 -7.80
CA LEU A 97 15.06 -0.92 -8.44
C LEU A 97 14.40 -2.26 -8.80
N VAL A 98 13.51 -2.73 -7.94
CA VAL A 98 12.66 -3.93 -8.12
C VAL A 98 11.24 -3.62 -7.63
N GLU A 99 10.23 -4.32 -8.11
CA GLU A 99 8.83 -4.08 -7.77
C GLU A 99 8.09 -5.36 -7.40
N TYR A 100 6.95 -5.29 -6.74
CA TYR A 100 6.05 -6.43 -6.59
C TYR A 100 5.22 -6.68 -7.85
N ASN A 101 4.89 -7.96 -8.08
CA ASN A 101 3.83 -8.30 -9.03
C ASN A 101 2.46 -7.82 -8.52
N SER A 102 1.42 -7.92 -9.37
CA SER A 102 0.06 -7.44 -9.04
C SER A 102 -0.59 -8.13 -7.83
N SER A 103 -0.14 -9.30 -7.49
CA SER A 103 -0.67 -10.09 -6.37
C SER A 103 0.12 -9.87 -5.08
N LEU A 104 1.18 -9.05 -5.11
CA LEU A 104 2.12 -8.81 -4.01
C LEU A 104 2.79 -10.10 -3.47
N THR A 105 2.95 -11.10 -4.34
CA THR A 105 3.47 -12.42 -3.97
C THR A 105 4.89 -12.67 -4.45
N GLU A 106 5.39 -11.87 -5.40
CA GLU A 106 6.68 -12.06 -6.04
C GLU A 106 7.33 -10.72 -6.35
N ILE A 107 8.65 -10.63 -6.14
CA ILE A 107 9.45 -9.48 -6.51
C ILE A 107 9.87 -9.62 -7.97
N MET A 108 9.61 -8.60 -8.75
CA MET A 108 9.81 -8.55 -10.19
C MET A 108 10.88 -7.53 -10.56
N PRO A 109 11.56 -7.69 -11.71
CA PRO A 109 12.40 -6.66 -12.29
C PRO A 109 11.65 -5.34 -12.53
N SER A 110 12.31 -4.21 -12.22
CA SER A 110 11.88 -2.84 -12.55
C SER A 110 13.03 -2.10 -13.23
N ILE A 111 13.70 -1.12 -12.60
CA ILE A 111 14.92 -0.53 -13.15
C ILE A 111 16.03 -1.58 -13.30
N ALA A 112 16.16 -2.49 -12.33
CA ALA A 112 17.00 -3.67 -12.50
C ALA A 112 16.32 -4.69 -13.42
N ALA A 113 17.01 -5.11 -14.48
CA ALA A 113 16.58 -6.19 -15.36
C ALA A 113 16.75 -7.58 -14.70
N SER A 114 17.75 -7.71 -13.84
CA SER A 114 18.06 -8.94 -13.08
C SER A 114 18.98 -8.62 -11.91
N TRP A 115 19.10 -9.58 -11.00
CA TRP A 115 20.06 -9.51 -9.89
C TRP A 115 20.58 -10.89 -9.53
N GLU A 116 21.74 -10.90 -8.87
CA GLU A 116 22.40 -12.07 -8.30
C GLU A 116 22.67 -11.82 -6.82
N VAL A 117 22.58 -12.85 -6.00
CA VAL A 117 22.84 -12.79 -4.56
C VAL A 117 24.02 -13.68 -4.24
N SER A 118 24.97 -13.20 -3.44
CA SER A 118 26.11 -14.00 -2.99
C SER A 118 25.69 -15.16 -2.08
N ASP A 119 26.52 -16.20 -2.00
CA ASP A 119 26.23 -17.41 -1.20
C ASP A 119 26.04 -17.09 0.28
N ASP A 120 26.67 -16.04 0.80
CA ASP A 120 26.54 -15.59 2.19
C ASP A 120 25.35 -14.65 2.42
N GLY A 121 24.61 -14.30 1.35
CA GLY A 121 23.42 -13.45 1.41
C GLY A 121 23.69 -11.98 1.74
N LYS A 122 24.93 -11.51 1.60
CA LYS A 122 25.33 -10.13 1.93
C LYS A 122 25.48 -9.22 0.72
N GLU A 123 25.79 -9.75 -0.45
CA GLU A 123 26.00 -8.95 -1.66
C GLU A 123 24.88 -9.20 -2.67
N TYR A 124 24.31 -8.13 -3.19
CA TYR A 124 23.30 -8.14 -4.23
C TYR A 124 23.81 -7.34 -5.43
N THR A 125 24.08 -8.04 -6.54
CA THR A 125 24.56 -7.40 -7.78
C THR A 125 23.41 -7.26 -8.75
N PHE A 126 23.06 -6.02 -9.09
CA PHE A 126 21.95 -5.69 -9.98
C PHE A 126 22.48 -5.28 -11.36
N LYS A 127 21.88 -5.84 -12.42
CA LYS A 127 22.08 -5.42 -13.80
C LYS A 127 20.93 -4.52 -14.21
N LEU A 128 21.21 -3.28 -14.54
CA LEU A 128 20.21 -2.29 -14.90
C LEU A 128 19.75 -2.45 -16.35
N ARG A 129 18.56 -1.95 -16.62
CA ARG A 129 18.07 -1.73 -17.98
C ARG A 129 18.81 -0.55 -18.59
N ASP A 130 18.88 -0.53 -19.91
CA ASP A 130 19.52 0.55 -20.69
C ASP A 130 18.50 1.49 -21.37
N ASP A 131 17.21 1.29 -21.11
CA ASP A 131 16.10 2.04 -21.70
C ASP A 131 15.32 2.89 -20.66
N VAL A 132 15.83 3.05 -19.43
CA VAL A 132 15.23 3.86 -18.39
C VAL A 132 15.83 5.26 -18.38
N TYR A 133 14.95 6.28 -18.45
CA TYR A 133 15.33 7.69 -18.45
C TYR A 133 14.55 8.45 -17.39
N PHE A 134 15.20 9.40 -16.75
CA PHE A 134 14.50 10.36 -15.92
C PHE A 134 13.59 11.27 -16.74
N GLN A 135 12.53 11.76 -16.11
CA GLN A 135 11.75 12.86 -16.66
C GLN A 135 12.63 14.12 -16.66
N PRO A 136 12.48 15.04 -17.63
CA PRO A 136 13.18 16.32 -17.59
C PRO A 136 12.81 17.11 -16.34
N GLY A 137 13.81 17.67 -15.67
CA GLY A 137 13.68 18.50 -14.48
C GLY A 137 14.24 19.91 -14.70
N GLN A 138 14.58 20.59 -13.61
CA GLN A 138 15.18 21.91 -13.63
C GLN A 138 16.71 21.84 -13.82
N TYR A 139 17.34 20.78 -13.30
CA TYR A 139 18.80 20.66 -13.22
C TYR A 139 19.37 19.53 -14.10
N GLN A 140 18.51 18.77 -14.78
CA GLN A 140 18.86 17.80 -15.80
C GLN A 140 17.74 17.70 -16.87
N ASP A 141 18.06 17.22 -18.07
CA ASP A 141 17.21 17.27 -19.26
C ASP A 141 16.55 15.93 -19.65
N GLY A 142 16.45 15.00 -18.70
CA GLY A 142 15.89 13.66 -18.92
C GLY A 142 16.94 12.65 -19.38
N ARG A 143 18.10 12.66 -18.73
CA ARG A 143 19.18 11.71 -18.98
C ARG A 143 18.83 10.28 -18.55
N GLN A 144 19.58 9.32 -19.07
CA GLN A 144 19.47 7.91 -18.69
C GLN A 144 19.80 7.71 -17.20
N VAL A 145 19.09 6.77 -16.58
CA VAL A 145 19.40 6.27 -15.24
C VAL A 145 20.65 5.39 -15.29
N THR A 146 21.56 5.60 -14.36
CA THR A 146 22.82 4.87 -14.25
C THR A 146 23.00 4.23 -12.88
N ALA A 147 24.02 3.39 -12.73
CA ALA A 147 24.38 2.76 -11.46
C ALA A 147 24.75 3.79 -10.37
N GLU A 148 25.27 4.96 -10.75
CA GLU A 148 25.56 6.06 -9.81
C GLU A 148 24.26 6.62 -9.20
N ASP A 149 23.15 6.65 -9.94
CA ASP A 149 21.86 7.10 -9.42
C ASP A 149 21.28 6.09 -8.41
N ILE A 150 21.48 4.80 -8.70
CA ILE A 150 21.09 3.74 -7.76
C ILE A 150 21.86 3.88 -6.45
N LYS A 151 23.20 3.95 -6.55
CA LYS A 151 24.07 4.16 -5.39
C LYS A 151 23.65 5.40 -4.60
N TYR A 152 23.53 6.54 -5.26
CA TYR A 152 23.14 7.80 -4.62
C TYR A 152 21.80 7.70 -3.90
N SER A 153 20.78 7.15 -4.56
CA SER A 153 19.42 7.09 -4.00
C SER A 153 19.33 6.14 -2.81
N LEU A 154 19.94 4.95 -2.91
CA LEU A 154 19.89 3.94 -1.83
C LEU A 154 20.74 4.36 -0.63
N GLU A 155 21.96 4.89 -0.83
CA GLU A 155 22.78 5.40 0.26
C GLU A 155 22.13 6.63 0.93
N ARG A 156 21.51 7.52 0.14
CA ARG A 156 20.73 8.63 0.69
C ARG A 156 19.54 8.13 1.53
N SER A 157 18.85 7.07 1.10
CA SER A 157 17.78 6.45 1.89
C SER A 157 18.31 5.81 3.15
N HIS A 158 19.44 5.11 3.09
CA HIS A 158 20.11 4.56 4.26
C HIS A 158 20.44 5.65 5.30
N GLU A 159 21.01 6.76 4.86
CA GLU A 159 21.48 7.83 5.75
C GLU A 159 20.35 8.73 6.30
N LEU A 160 19.34 9.03 5.49
CA LEU A 160 18.38 10.12 5.76
C LEU A 160 16.93 9.66 5.92
N SER A 161 16.62 8.38 5.73
CA SER A 161 15.24 7.91 5.80
C SER A 161 14.63 8.14 7.19
N ALA A 162 13.54 8.89 7.24
CA ALA A 162 12.77 9.12 8.47
C ALA A 162 12.23 7.82 9.10
N MET A 163 12.19 6.73 8.35
CA MET A 163 11.65 5.42 8.75
C MET A 163 12.73 4.32 8.80
N ASN A 164 14.01 4.66 8.66
CA ASN A 164 15.14 3.72 8.62
C ASN A 164 14.92 2.54 7.65
N ARG A 165 14.49 2.86 6.43
CA ARG A 165 14.04 1.85 5.44
C ARG A 165 15.14 0.91 4.94
N LEU A 166 16.38 1.35 4.95
CA LEU A 166 17.56 0.60 4.51
C LEU A 166 18.66 0.56 5.58
N ASP A 167 18.27 0.39 6.84
CA ASP A 167 19.22 0.26 7.97
C ASP A 167 20.17 -0.93 7.83
N MET A 168 19.78 -1.96 7.04
CA MET A 168 20.62 -3.14 6.76
C MET A 168 21.69 -2.89 5.69
N LEU A 169 21.64 -1.80 4.92
CA LEU A 169 22.60 -1.47 3.87
C LEU A 169 23.90 -0.96 4.51
N ASP A 170 25.05 -1.47 4.07
CA ASP A 170 26.36 -0.91 4.43
C ASP A 170 26.78 0.15 3.39
N HIS A 171 26.86 -0.25 2.12
CA HIS A 171 27.16 0.65 1.01
C HIS A 171 26.79 0.06 -0.35
N CYS A 172 26.88 0.87 -1.40
CA CYS A 172 26.78 0.43 -2.79
C CYS A 172 28.07 0.68 -3.55
N GLU A 173 28.48 -0.26 -4.41
CA GLU A 173 29.62 -0.17 -5.32
C GLU A 173 29.15 -0.11 -6.76
N VAL A 174 29.57 0.91 -7.50
CA VAL A 174 29.32 0.99 -8.94
C VAL A 174 30.36 0.15 -9.67
N ILE A 175 29.90 -0.87 -10.40
CA ILE A 175 30.77 -1.75 -11.19
C ILE A 175 30.92 -1.20 -12.61
N SER A 176 29.80 -0.72 -13.19
CA SER A 176 29.75 -0.04 -14.49
C SER A 176 28.53 0.88 -14.53
N ASP A 177 28.32 1.61 -15.61
CA ASP A 177 27.13 2.47 -15.77
C ASP A 177 25.80 1.71 -15.63
N THR A 178 25.81 0.39 -15.89
CA THR A 178 24.62 -0.48 -15.87
C THR A 178 24.71 -1.61 -14.84
N GLU A 179 25.66 -1.57 -13.92
CA GLU A 179 25.82 -2.63 -12.92
C GLU A 179 26.24 -2.03 -11.56
N VAL A 180 25.46 -2.34 -10.52
CA VAL A 180 25.68 -1.88 -9.15
C VAL A 180 25.60 -3.06 -8.19
N LYS A 181 26.47 -3.06 -7.18
CA LYS A 181 26.46 -4.03 -6.10
C LYS A 181 26.08 -3.33 -4.79
N CYS A 182 25.06 -3.82 -4.10
CA CYS A 182 24.68 -3.42 -2.76
C CYS A 182 25.25 -4.42 -1.75
N VAL A 183 25.95 -3.93 -0.75
CA VAL A 183 26.55 -4.72 0.32
C VAL A 183 25.77 -4.47 1.61
N LEU A 184 25.42 -5.55 2.33
CA LEU A 184 24.68 -5.48 3.57
C LEU A 184 25.62 -5.73 4.76
N GLU A 185 25.37 -5.07 5.89
CA GLU A 185 26.07 -5.33 7.14
C GLU A 185 25.98 -6.81 7.55
N ASN A 186 24.78 -7.38 7.44
CA ASN A 186 24.48 -8.78 7.74
C ASN A 186 23.51 -9.34 6.70
N PRO A 187 23.48 -10.67 6.47
CA PRO A 187 22.49 -11.28 5.60
C PRO A 187 21.08 -10.88 6.01
N ASN A 188 20.28 -10.40 5.06
CA ASN A 188 18.92 -9.92 5.33
C ASN A 188 17.95 -10.35 4.23
N ALA A 189 17.06 -11.29 4.55
CA ALA A 189 16.10 -11.85 3.61
C ALA A 189 15.03 -10.86 3.12
N VAL A 190 14.83 -9.74 3.84
CA VAL A 190 13.84 -8.72 3.48
C VAL A 190 14.43 -7.55 2.67
N PHE A 191 15.71 -7.58 2.31
CA PHE A 191 16.35 -6.49 1.56
C PHE A 191 15.65 -6.19 0.23
N LEU A 192 15.38 -7.22 -0.57
CA LEU A 192 14.66 -7.03 -1.84
C LEU A 192 13.25 -6.45 -1.62
N THR A 193 12.56 -6.86 -0.56
CA THR A 193 11.27 -6.28 -0.16
C THR A 193 11.42 -4.80 0.21
N ALA A 194 12.46 -4.46 0.98
CA ALA A 194 12.71 -3.06 1.34
C ALA A 194 12.94 -2.19 0.10
N LEU A 195 13.60 -2.71 -0.94
CA LEU A 195 13.81 -2.00 -2.20
C LEU A 195 12.52 -1.69 -2.98
N THR A 196 11.38 -2.29 -2.65
CA THR A 196 10.09 -1.97 -3.29
C THR A 196 9.36 -0.80 -2.64
N ASP A 197 9.85 -0.29 -1.50
CA ASP A 197 9.23 0.83 -0.79
C ASP A 197 9.43 2.16 -1.55
N ALA A 198 8.41 3.01 -1.55
CA ALA A 198 8.44 4.32 -2.20
C ALA A 198 9.52 5.28 -1.64
N GLY A 199 10.10 4.98 -0.47
CA GLY A 199 11.25 5.69 0.08
C GLY A 199 12.59 5.30 -0.55
N ASN A 200 12.61 4.20 -1.29
CA ASN A 200 13.79 3.63 -1.94
C ASN A 200 13.71 3.74 -3.48
N VAL A 201 12.87 4.66 -3.97
CA VAL A 201 12.82 5.00 -5.40
C VAL A 201 14.10 5.68 -5.85
N ILE A 202 14.36 5.60 -7.14
CA ILE A 202 15.56 6.17 -7.74
C ILE A 202 15.27 7.60 -8.22
N VAL A 203 16.10 8.54 -7.79
CA VAL A 203 15.98 9.97 -8.09
C VAL A 203 17.29 10.53 -8.67
N PRO A 204 17.22 11.53 -9.55
CA PRO A 204 18.41 12.16 -10.11
C PRO A 204 19.08 13.07 -9.06
N LYS A 205 20.37 12.82 -8.81
CA LYS A 205 21.17 13.56 -7.83
C LYS A 205 21.13 15.08 -8.07
N GLU A 206 21.21 15.50 -9.32
CA GLU A 206 21.23 16.91 -9.72
C GLU A 206 19.96 17.64 -9.27
N GLU A 207 18.80 16.98 -9.35
CA GLU A 207 17.54 17.58 -8.90
C GLU A 207 17.48 17.66 -7.37
N VAL A 208 17.92 16.60 -6.68
CA VAL A 208 17.95 16.59 -5.21
C VAL A 208 18.88 17.69 -4.67
N GLU A 209 20.09 17.78 -5.20
CA GLU A 209 21.07 18.78 -4.76
C GLU A 209 20.71 20.21 -5.22
N GLY A 210 20.13 20.34 -6.40
CA GLY A 210 19.75 21.63 -6.96
C GLY A 210 18.59 22.29 -6.23
N TRP A 211 17.56 21.50 -5.83
CA TRP A 211 16.42 21.97 -5.06
C TRP A 211 16.68 21.97 -3.56
N GLY A 212 17.60 21.15 -3.05
CA GLY A 212 17.88 21.02 -1.63
C GLY A 212 16.62 20.69 -0.82
N ASP A 213 16.27 21.52 0.16
CA ASP A 213 15.08 21.29 1.02
C ASP A 213 13.75 21.37 0.26
N ASP A 214 13.71 22.02 -0.89
CA ASP A 214 12.50 22.18 -1.72
C ASP A 214 12.27 20.99 -2.67
N PHE A 215 13.20 20.00 -2.74
CA PHE A 215 13.06 18.83 -3.61
C PHE A 215 11.73 18.10 -3.43
N GLY A 216 11.23 18.01 -2.20
CA GLY A 216 9.93 17.39 -1.90
C GLY A 216 8.70 18.07 -2.51
N THR A 217 8.87 19.24 -3.13
CA THR A 217 7.82 19.91 -3.93
C THR A 217 8.11 19.90 -5.43
N HIS A 218 9.26 19.37 -5.83
CA HIS A 218 9.78 19.34 -7.21
C HIS A 218 10.28 17.93 -7.59
N LEU A 219 9.59 16.91 -7.09
CA LEU A 219 9.99 15.51 -7.31
C LEU A 219 10.09 15.19 -8.80
N VAL A 220 11.23 14.62 -9.20
CA VAL A 220 11.52 14.10 -10.53
C VAL A 220 11.95 12.64 -10.41
N GLY A 221 11.42 11.78 -11.26
CA GLY A 221 11.73 10.36 -11.31
C GLY A 221 11.73 9.82 -12.73
N SER A 222 11.61 8.50 -12.85
CA SER A 222 11.53 7.76 -14.12
C SER A 222 10.16 7.15 -14.39
N GLY A 223 9.22 7.32 -13.46
CA GLY A 223 7.93 6.63 -13.43
C GLY A 223 6.94 7.01 -14.54
N PRO A 224 5.74 6.39 -14.50
CA PRO A 224 4.71 6.53 -15.55
C PRO A 224 4.10 7.92 -15.66
N PHE A 225 4.17 8.72 -14.60
CA PHE A 225 3.68 10.11 -14.59
C PHE A 225 4.76 11.05 -14.08
N ALA A 226 4.79 12.27 -14.60
CA ALA A 226 5.66 13.35 -14.13
C ALA A 226 4.89 14.32 -13.24
N LEU A 227 5.52 14.81 -12.18
CA LEU A 227 4.95 15.84 -11.33
C LEU A 227 4.91 17.18 -12.08
N LYS A 228 3.71 17.65 -12.38
CA LYS A 228 3.49 18.96 -13.00
C LYS A 228 3.42 20.06 -11.95
N GLU A 229 2.76 19.80 -10.84
CA GLU A 229 2.56 20.77 -9.76
C GLU A 229 2.23 20.06 -8.45
N PHE A 230 2.84 20.49 -7.37
CA PHE A 230 2.44 20.12 -6.01
C PHE A 230 2.14 21.38 -5.19
N LYS A 231 0.89 21.55 -4.84
CA LYS A 231 0.43 22.63 -3.96
C LYS A 231 0.02 22.02 -2.61
N LEU A 232 0.81 22.32 -1.59
CA LEU A 232 0.56 21.84 -0.24
C LEU A 232 -0.88 22.16 0.19
N ASP A 233 -1.54 21.19 0.81
CA ASP A 233 -2.94 21.26 1.28
C ASP A 233 -3.98 21.54 0.18
N GLN A 234 -3.62 21.48 -1.10
CA GLN A 234 -4.53 21.68 -2.23
C GLN A 234 -4.57 20.47 -3.15
N GLN A 235 -3.48 20.18 -3.88
CA GLN A 235 -3.42 19.04 -4.79
C GLN A 235 -2.00 18.75 -5.29
N ALA A 236 -1.81 17.51 -5.74
CA ALA A 236 -0.71 17.15 -6.62
C ALA A 236 -1.28 16.83 -8.01
N THR A 237 -0.72 17.45 -9.04
CA THR A 237 -1.12 17.24 -10.44
C THR A 237 0.00 16.55 -11.18
N LEU A 238 -0.30 15.38 -11.73
CA LEU A 238 0.62 14.59 -12.52
C LEU A 238 0.18 14.57 -13.99
N VAL A 239 1.14 14.52 -14.89
CA VAL A 239 0.93 14.34 -16.34
C VAL A 239 1.61 13.07 -16.80
N ARG A 240 1.07 12.42 -17.85
CA ARG A 240 1.65 11.21 -18.42
C ARG A 240 3.10 11.43 -18.85
N ASN A 241 3.97 10.49 -18.49
CA ASN A 241 5.33 10.42 -19.01
C ASN A 241 5.30 9.76 -20.39
N GLU A 242 5.43 10.55 -21.46
CA GLU A 242 5.37 10.05 -22.83
C GLU A 242 6.56 9.15 -23.20
N LYS A 243 7.67 9.22 -22.42
CA LYS A 243 8.89 8.43 -22.62
C LYS A 243 9.03 7.29 -21.62
N TYR A 244 7.94 6.92 -20.95
CA TYR A 244 8.01 5.84 -19.96
C TYR A 244 8.50 4.52 -20.59
N TRP A 245 9.50 3.92 -19.98
CA TRP A 245 10.21 2.74 -20.48
C TRP A 245 9.36 1.46 -20.51
N ALA A 246 8.38 1.36 -19.60
CA ALA A 246 7.44 0.25 -19.60
C ALA A 246 6.19 0.59 -20.43
N GLN A 247 5.07 -0.06 -20.17
CA GLN A 247 3.83 0.25 -20.88
C GLN A 247 3.34 1.65 -20.51
N LYS A 248 3.17 2.52 -21.47
CA LYS A 248 2.67 3.87 -21.30
C LYS A 248 1.25 3.87 -20.69
N PRO A 249 0.96 4.75 -19.71
CA PRO A 249 -0.39 4.91 -19.19
C PRO A 249 -1.40 5.33 -20.28
N HIS A 250 -2.63 4.84 -20.21
CA HIS A 250 -3.71 5.31 -21.06
C HIS A 250 -4.21 6.70 -20.65
N LEU A 251 -4.15 7.03 -19.35
CA LEU A 251 -4.56 8.34 -18.83
C LEU A 251 -3.59 9.44 -19.23
N ASP A 252 -4.09 10.64 -19.50
CA ASP A 252 -3.29 11.85 -19.75
C ASP A 252 -2.67 12.41 -18.47
N GLY A 253 -3.25 12.09 -17.29
CA GLY A 253 -2.73 12.54 -16.01
C GLY A 253 -3.55 12.04 -14.82
N VAL A 254 -3.05 12.35 -13.62
CA VAL A 254 -3.68 12.04 -12.34
C VAL A 254 -3.64 13.27 -11.46
N VAL A 255 -4.74 13.55 -10.75
CA VAL A 255 -4.82 14.60 -9.74
C VAL A 255 -5.10 13.94 -8.39
N PHE A 256 -4.21 14.15 -7.43
CA PHE A 256 -4.44 13.77 -6.04
C PHE A 256 -4.91 14.99 -5.26
N ARG A 257 -6.08 14.89 -4.63
CA ARG A 257 -6.72 15.99 -3.93
C ARG A 257 -7.10 15.59 -2.50
N PRO A 258 -6.68 16.33 -1.46
CA PRO A 258 -7.09 16.04 -0.09
C PRO A 258 -8.59 16.32 0.10
N VAL A 259 -9.33 15.34 0.63
CA VAL A 259 -10.71 15.46 1.11
C VAL A 259 -10.79 14.68 2.41
N SER A 260 -10.58 15.37 3.53
CA SER A 260 -10.42 14.72 4.84
C SER A 260 -11.73 14.21 5.45
N ASP A 261 -12.87 14.72 5.02
CA ASP A 261 -14.18 14.24 5.46
C ASP A 261 -14.70 13.16 4.52
N GLY A 262 -14.99 11.97 5.04
CA GLY A 262 -15.43 10.82 4.23
C GLY A 262 -16.77 11.05 3.53
N ASN A 263 -17.74 11.73 4.18
CA ASN A 263 -19.02 12.03 3.58
C ASN A 263 -18.88 13.05 2.44
N GLN A 264 -17.97 14.02 2.58
CA GLN A 264 -17.63 14.92 1.46
C GLN A 264 -16.96 14.17 0.32
N ALA A 265 -16.09 13.19 0.59
CA ALA A 265 -15.46 12.36 -0.43
C ALA A 265 -16.51 11.54 -1.22
N VAL A 266 -17.50 10.94 -0.54
CA VAL A 266 -18.62 10.23 -1.20
C VAL A 266 -19.47 11.21 -2.03
N ASN A 267 -19.75 12.42 -1.54
CA ASN A 267 -20.48 13.41 -2.31
C ASN A 267 -19.68 13.88 -3.54
N ALA A 268 -18.37 14.04 -3.43
CA ALA A 268 -17.50 14.37 -4.56
C ALA A 268 -17.49 13.28 -5.65
N LEU A 269 -17.57 11.98 -5.25
CA LEU A 269 -17.80 10.88 -6.19
C LEU A 269 -19.12 11.00 -6.92
N ARG A 270 -20.23 11.25 -6.20
CA ARG A 270 -21.58 11.40 -6.78
C ARG A 270 -21.68 12.53 -7.79
N THR A 271 -20.97 13.62 -7.54
CA THR A 271 -20.95 14.79 -8.43
C THR A 271 -19.95 14.67 -9.57
N GLY A 272 -19.09 13.65 -9.56
CA GLY A 272 -18.01 13.49 -10.53
C GLY A 272 -16.84 14.45 -10.31
N GLU A 273 -16.75 15.12 -9.17
CA GLU A 273 -15.63 15.98 -8.80
C GLU A 273 -14.36 15.16 -8.54
N VAL A 274 -14.51 13.94 -8.03
CA VAL A 274 -13.46 12.92 -7.96
C VAL A 274 -13.95 11.62 -8.57
N ASN A 275 -13.02 10.81 -9.07
CA ASN A 275 -13.33 9.52 -9.68
C ASN A 275 -13.10 8.36 -8.70
N VAL A 276 -12.21 8.56 -7.72
CA VAL A 276 -11.86 7.59 -6.68
C VAL A 276 -11.74 8.29 -5.34
N ALA A 277 -12.33 7.71 -4.31
CA ALA A 277 -12.10 8.09 -2.93
C ALA A 277 -11.36 6.95 -2.21
N THR A 278 -10.24 7.27 -1.57
CA THR A 278 -9.43 6.30 -0.84
C THR A 278 -9.66 6.41 0.66
N SER A 279 -9.52 5.29 1.38
CA SER A 279 -9.49 5.25 2.84
C SER A 279 -10.75 5.83 3.51
N LEU A 280 -11.92 5.47 3.00
CA LEU A 280 -13.18 5.81 3.69
C LEU A 280 -13.25 5.10 5.05
N THR A 281 -13.73 5.81 6.06
CA THR A 281 -13.90 5.31 7.42
C THR A 281 -15.20 5.81 8.04
N GLY A 282 -15.65 5.14 9.09
CA GLY A 282 -16.84 5.54 9.83
C GLY A 282 -18.11 5.48 9.00
N GLU A 283 -19.05 6.38 9.25
CA GLU A 283 -20.34 6.44 8.57
C GLU A 283 -20.24 6.53 7.04
N ALA A 284 -19.16 7.13 6.52
CA ALA A 284 -18.95 7.26 5.07
C ALA A 284 -18.87 5.90 4.35
N VAL A 285 -18.37 4.86 5.02
CA VAL A 285 -18.35 3.49 4.48
C VAL A 285 -19.79 2.99 4.27
N GLN A 286 -20.68 3.19 5.28
CA GLN A 286 -22.07 2.78 5.16
C GLN A 286 -22.81 3.60 4.10
N VAL A 287 -22.57 4.90 4.04
CA VAL A 287 -23.14 5.80 3.01
C VAL A 287 -22.73 5.35 1.61
N ALA A 288 -21.47 4.96 1.43
CA ALA A 288 -20.99 4.43 0.13
C ALA A 288 -21.56 3.02 -0.17
N ARG A 289 -21.76 2.19 0.86
CA ARG A 289 -22.34 0.83 0.70
C ARG A 289 -23.81 0.88 0.29
N ASP A 290 -24.56 1.86 0.79
CA ASP A 290 -25.99 2.03 0.53
C ASP A 290 -26.26 2.82 -0.76
N ASP A 291 -25.24 3.22 -1.49
CA ASP A 291 -25.33 4.06 -2.68
C ASP A 291 -25.01 3.29 -3.97
N ASP A 292 -26.05 2.98 -4.74
CA ASP A 292 -25.93 2.25 -6.01
C ASP A 292 -25.21 3.06 -7.12
N THR A 293 -24.94 4.35 -6.92
CA THR A 293 -24.23 5.20 -7.89
C THR A 293 -22.73 5.15 -7.75
N VAL A 294 -22.21 4.61 -6.64
CA VAL A 294 -20.78 4.44 -6.39
C VAL A 294 -20.47 2.95 -6.17
N LYS A 295 -19.24 2.55 -6.44
CA LYS A 295 -18.76 1.19 -6.17
C LYS A 295 -17.83 1.22 -4.96
N LEU A 296 -18.24 0.56 -3.88
CA LEU A 296 -17.37 0.33 -2.72
C LEU A 296 -16.49 -0.90 -2.99
N LEU A 297 -15.18 -0.74 -2.83
CA LEU A 297 -14.19 -1.83 -2.86
C LEU A 297 -13.60 -1.98 -1.47
N GLU A 298 -13.81 -3.14 -0.87
CA GLU A 298 -13.28 -3.50 0.44
C GLU A 298 -12.24 -4.61 0.27
N MET A 299 -11.08 -4.43 0.85
CA MET A 299 -9.97 -5.39 0.78
C MET A 299 -9.35 -5.56 2.16
N PRO A 300 -8.95 -6.78 2.56
CA PRO A 300 -8.16 -6.99 3.76
C PRO A 300 -6.89 -6.13 3.74
N GLY A 301 -6.67 -5.34 4.79
CA GLY A 301 -5.50 -4.50 4.94
C GLY A 301 -4.38 -5.22 5.69
N LEU A 302 -3.15 -4.74 5.52
CA LEU A 302 -1.98 -5.20 6.28
C LEU A 302 -1.67 -4.33 7.50
N HIS A 303 -2.58 -3.40 7.83
CA HIS A 303 -2.41 -2.51 8.98
C HIS A 303 -2.99 -3.17 10.25
N VAL A 304 -2.21 -3.18 11.32
CA VAL A 304 -2.65 -3.64 12.64
C VAL A 304 -2.50 -2.50 13.64
N SER A 305 -3.59 -2.15 14.31
CA SER A 305 -3.59 -1.23 15.45
C SER A 305 -3.40 -2.01 16.74
N TYR A 306 -2.43 -1.62 17.57
CA TYR A 306 -2.13 -2.33 18.80
C TYR A 306 -1.60 -1.39 19.89
N LEU A 307 -1.63 -1.88 21.13
CA LEU A 307 -1.09 -1.19 22.29
C LEU A 307 0.29 -1.76 22.65
N TYR A 308 1.27 -0.89 22.84
CA TYR A 308 2.58 -1.25 23.35
C TYR A 308 2.60 -1.24 24.87
N PHE A 309 3.24 -2.26 25.45
CA PHE A 309 3.58 -2.24 26.85
C PHE A 309 5.02 -1.78 27.07
N ASN A 310 5.22 -0.88 28.02
CA ASN A 310 6.58 -0.55 28.46
C ASN A 310 7.14 -1.72 29.30
N MET A 311 8.10 -2.46 28.74
CA MET A 311 8.72 -3.62 29.38
C MET A 311 9.94 -3.27 30.25
N VAL A 312 10.36 -2.01 30.26
CA VAL A 312 11.55 -1.54 30.99
C VAL A 312 11.17 -0.92 32.33
N ASN A 313 10.12 -0.08 32.34
CA ASN A 313 9.71 0.69 33.50
C ASN A 313 8.21 0.54 33.78
N GLY A 314 7.83 0.74 35.05
CA GLY A 314 6.44 0.71 35.49
C GLY A 314 5.87 -0.71 35.70
N PRO A 315 4.56 -0.83 35.96
CA PRO A 315 3.95 -2.11 36.32
C PRO A 315 3.96 -3.12 35.17
N THR A 316 3.95 -2.68 33.92
CA THR A 316 3.96 -3.56 32.74
C THR A 316 5.34 -4.19 32.45
N LYS A 317 6.36 -3.90 33.30
CA LYS A 317 7.61 -4.65 33.31
C LYS A 317 7.39 -6.12 33.71
N ASP A 318 6.44 -6.38 34.62
CA ASP A 318 6.08 -7.72 35.02
C ASP A 318 5.25 -8.42 33.90
N PRO A 319 5.67 -9.61 33.42
CA PRO A 319 4.93 -10.36 32.40
C PRO A 319 3.52 -10.76 32.85
N LYS A 320 3.30 -11.03 34.16
CA LYS A 320 1.96 -11.33 34.68
C LYS A 320 0.99 -10.15 34.55
N VAL A 321 1.50 -8.92 34.76
CA VAL A 321 0.70 -7.71 34.54
C VAL A 321 0.31 -7.56 33.07
N ARG A 322 1.25 -7.81 32.14
CA ARG A 322 0.94 -7.76 30.71
C ARG A 322 -0.10 -8.80 30.31
N GLU A 323 0.07 -10.05 30.76
CA GLU A 323 -0.89 -11.12 30.51
C GLU A 323 -2.28 -10.78 31.08
N ALA A 324 -2.31 -10.26 32.32
CA ALA A 324 -3.57 -9.82 32.93
C ALA A 324 -4.28 -8.74 32.11
N LEU A 325 -3.52 -7.74 31.59
CA LEU A 325 -4.10 -6.68 30.75
C LEU A 325 -4.65 -7.24 29.43
N ILE A 326 -3.96 -8.21 28.80
CA ILE A 326 -4.46 -8.88 27.59
C ILE A 326 -5.76 -9.62 27.90
N LYS A 327 -5.81 -10.39 28.98
CA LYS A 327 -7.03 -11.14 29.39
C LYS A 327 -8.18 -10.25 29.83
N ALA A 328 -7.91 -9.02 30.27
CA ALA A 328 -8.93 -8.08 30.72
C ALA A 328 -9.69 -7.38 29.57
N VAL A 329 -9.18 -7.41 28.34
CA VAL A 329 -9.77 -6.69 27.20
C VAL A 329 -10.51 -7.64 26.28
N ASN A 330 -11.80 -7.38 26.07
CA ASN A 330 -12.58 -8.03 25.01
C ASN A 330 -12.30 -7.32 23.69
N VAL A 331 -11.39 -7.86 22.89
CA VAL A 331 -10.96 -7.26 21.61
C VAL A 331 -12.12 -7.22 20.61
N GLU A 332 -13.02 -8.21 20.63
CA GLU A 332 -14.19 -8.24 19.73
C GLU A 332 -15.16 -7.09 20.03
N GLU A 333 -15.52 -6.89 21.31
CA GLU A 333 -16.35 -5.75 21.71
C GLU A 333 -15.68 -4.41 21.46
N LEU A 334 -14.37 -4.31 21.72
CA LEU A 334 -13.60 -3.10 21.47
C LEU A 334 -13.61 -2.77 19.98
N THR A 335 -13.29 -3.75 19.12
CA THR A 335 -13.26 -3.57 17.67
C THR A 335 -14.65 -3.18 17.15
N GLY A 336 -15.71 -3.90 17.53
CA GLY A 336 -17.07 -3.58 17.12
C GLY A 336 -17.59 -2.24 17.66
N GLY A 337 -17.09 -1.78 18.82
CA GLY A 337 -17.45 -0.48 19.37
C GLY A 337 -16.74 0.70 18.69
N VAL A 338 -15.51 0.50 18.22
CA VAL A 338 -14.71 1.53 17.53
C VAL A 338 -15.00 1.56 16.04
N TYR A 339 -15.06 0.40 15.40
CA TYR A 339 -15.26 0.22 13.96
C TYR A 339 -16.67 -0.33 13.67
N GLN A 340 -17.67 0.52 13.88
CA GLN A 340 -19.08 0.12 13.88
C GLN A 340 -19.62 -0.27 12.50
N TYR A 341 -18.90 0.08 11.44
CA TYR A 341 -19.31 -0.17 10.05
C TYR A 341 -18.53 -1.30 9.38
N GLY A 342 -17.78 -2.09 10.17
CA GLY A 342 -17.06 -3.28 9.69
C GLY A 342 -15.73 -2.98 9.01
N GLU A 343 -15.15 -1.79 9.22
CA GLU A 343 -13.88 -1.37 8.60
C GLU A 343 -12.66 -2.10 9.18
N ALA A 344 -12.83 -2.81 10.27
CA ALA A 344 -11.75 -3.59 10.88
C ALA A 344 -12.28 -4.91 11.44
N VAL A 345 -11.37 -5.86 11.57
CA VAL A 345 -11.61 -7.15 12.24
C VAL A 345 -10.68 -7.30 13.44
N PRO A 346 -11.08 -8.05 14.49
CA PRO A 346 -10.21 -8.33 15.63
C PRO A 346 -8.89 -8.96 15.18
N ALA A 347 -7.77 -8.40 15.62
CA ALA A 347 -6.44 -8.96 15.37
C ALA A 347 -5.92 -9.65 16.64
N SER A 348 -5.48 -10.90 16.52
CA SER A 348 -4.85 -11.66 17.60
C SER A 348 -3.33 -11.70 17.49
N LEU A 349 -2.78 -11.42 16.32
CA LEU A 349 -1.35 -11.49 16.02
C LEU A 349 -0.85 -10.14 15.49
N PRO A 350 0.45 -9.84 15.65
CA PRO A 350 1.04 -8.63 15.10
C PRO A 350 1.13 -8.64 13.57
N LEU A 351 1.12 -9.83 12.96
CA LEU A 351 1.05 -10.00 11.50
C LEU A 351 -0.40 -10.28 11.11
N PRO A 352 -1.03 -9.48 10.24
CA PRO A 352 -2.37 -9.76 9.75
C PRO A 352 -2.37 -10.88 8.71
N PRO A 353 -3.54 -11.53 8.47
CA PRO A 353 -3.69 -12.48 7.37
C PRO A 353 -3.25 -11.86 6.04
N GLY A 354 -2.53 -12.62 5.22
CA GLY A 354 -1.97 -12.14 3.95
C GLY A 354 -0.55 -11.58 4.06
N SER A 355 -0.03 -11.34 5.27
CA SER A 355 1.39 -11.02 5.47
C SER A 355 2.26 -12.27 5.28
N TRP A 356 3.43 -12.08 4.68
CA TRP A 356 4.44 -13.13 4.64
C TRP A 356 4.85 -13.50 6.06
N GLY A 357 4.87 -14.81 6.37
CA GLY A 357 5.16 -15.33 7.71
C GLY A 357 3.96 -15.37 8.67
N TYR A 358 2.74 -15.01 8.23
CA TYR A 358 1.54 -15.23 9.02
C TYR A 358 1.27 -16.73 9.21
N ASP A 359 1.06 -17.14 10.45
CA ASP A 359 0.69 -18.51 10.80
C ASP A 359 -0.54 -18.52 11.72
N GLU A 360 -1.65 -19.01 11.18
CA GLU A 360 -2.92 -19.12 11.91
C GLU A 360 -2.81 -19.99 13.18
N ALA A 361 -1.92 -21.00 13.17
CA ALA A 361 -1.75 -21.92 14.29
C ALA A 361 -1.28 -21.20 15.57
N VAL A 362 -0.53 -20.11 15.43
CA VAL A 362 -0.02 -19.31 16.56
C VAL A 362 -1.16 -18.63 17.34
N LYS A 363 -2.33 -18.43 16.75
CA LYS A 363 -3.50 -17.87 17.46
C LYS A 363 -3.90 -18.68 18.69
N ALA A 364 -3.67 -19.99 18.65
CA ALA A 364 -4.01 -20.88 19.79
C ALA A 364 -3.17 -20.59 21.04
N GLU A 365 -2.01 -19.93 20.87
CA GLU A 365 -1.09 -19.58 21.97
C GLU A 365 -1.38 -18.20 22.58
N VAL A 366 -2.24 -17.39 21.94
CA VAL A 366 -2.58 -16.04 22.41
C VAL A 366 -3.57 -16.13 23.57
N PRO A 367 -3.33 -15.42 24.69
CA PRO A 367 -4.28 -15.39 25.80
C PRO A 367 -5.66 -14.86 25.36
N THR A 368 -6.71 -15.57 25.71
CA THR A 368 -8.10 -15.18 25.43
C THR A 368 -8.66 -14.27 26.53
N TYR A 369 -9.74 -13.54 26.21
CA TYR A 369 -10.48 -12.72 27.17
C TYR A 369 -10.97 -13.57 28.35
N ASP A 370 -10.48 -13.24 29.56
CA ASP A 370 -10.84 -13.87 30.81
C ASP A 370 -10.61 -12.91 31.99
N PRO A 371 -11.59 -12.07 32.33
CA PRO A 371 -11.44 -11.04 33.36
C PRO A 371 -11.21 -11.61 34.76
N GLU A 372 -11.66 -12.83 35.08
CA GLU A 372 -11.42 -13.43 36.40
C GLU A 372 -9.97 -13.94 36.51
N ALA A 373 -9.43 -14.56 35.46
CA ALA A 373 -8.02 -14.89 35.41
C ALA A 373 -7.11 -13.63 35.42
N ALA A 374 -7.54 -12.55 34.77
CA ALA A 374 -6.86 -11.27 34.83
C ALA A 374 -6.74 -10.71 36.26
N LYS A 375 -7.82 -10.75 37.04
CA LYS A 375 -7.81 -10.34 38.44
C LYS A 375 -6.87 -11.20 39.29
N ALA A 376 -6.90 -12.53 39.07
CA ALA A 376 -6.02 -13.45 39.79
C ALA A 376 -4.56 -13.17 39.54
N LEU A 377 -4.18 -12.95 38.25
CA LEU A 377 -2.79 -12.60 37.86
C LEU A 377 -2.32 -11.28 38.46
N LEU A 378 -3.20 -10.26 38.51
CA LEU A 378 -2.88 -8.97 39.14
C LEU A 378 -2.72 -9.08 40.67
N ALA A 379 -3.40 -10.03 41.31
CA ALA A 379 -3.24 -10.26 42.74
C ALA A 379 -1.93 -11.00 43.09
N GLU A 380 -1.36 -11.72 42.12
CA GLU A 380 -0.07 -12.42 42.25
C GLU A 380 1.13 -11.55 41.87
N ALA A 381 0.95 -10.46 41.09
CA ALA A 381 1.99 -9.56 40.65
C ALA A 381 2.27 -8.44 41.67
#